data_dc85188a2c59e60bc5c804a24681d123
#
_entry.id   dc85188a2c59e60bc5c804a24681d123
#
_cell.length_a   1.000
_cell.length_b   1.000
_cell.length_c   1.000
_cell.angle_alpha   90.00
_cell.angle_beta   90.00
_cell.angle_gamma   90.00
#
_symmetry.space_group_name_H-M   'P 1'
#
loop_
_entity.id
_entity.type
_entity.pdbx_description
1 polymer ?
#
loop_
_entity_poly.entity_id
_entity_poly.type
_entity_poly.pdbx_seq_one_letter_code
_entity_poly.pdbx_strand_id
1 'polypeptide(L)'
;MRIIAVDDEMEALSNFLLTIVNDKRIEYKFFQESPLDAVDYCKHNVVSGAFLDIHMPVVNGVELAKRLIKVNPEMKIVFITAFTYDEEAIKKELGNSLLGFCYKPFDPERINGFISLVLANGKRKIHFRCLGPFDLFVNNQAISFSSSKAKELLALLVCYRGATLTMTDAICHLWPDKDVELAKKLYRDAIWRLRKTLKDSGVGNIVDFEKGRTLLHPENIQCDYWDALDEQAPIPEENFLPSYDWSTELLMQGR
;
A
#
# COMPACT_ATOMS: atom_id res chain seq x y z
N MET A 1 5.09 7.64 4.32
CA MET A 1 4.03 7.93 3.31
C MET A 1 4.28 9.30 2.71
N ARG A 2 3.94 9.52 1.42
CA ARG A 2 4.22 10.80 0.76
C ARG A 2 2.95 11.63 0.58
N ILE A 3 3.05 12.92 0.93
CA ILE A 3 2.03 13.95 0.70
C ILE A 3 2.59 15.09 -0.14
N ILE A 4 1.71 15.82 -0.81
CA ILE A 4 2.06 17.10 -1.45
C ILE A 4 1.23 18.24 -0.88
N ALA A 5 1.78 19.46 -0.90
CA ALA A 5 1.02 20.67 -0.68
C ALA A 5 1.27 21.64 -1.84
N VAL A 6 0.20 22.26 -2.29
CA VAL A 6 0.20 23.19 -3.43
C VAL A 6 -0.53 24.47 -3.03
N ASP A 7 0.18 25.57 -3.06
CA ASP A 7 -0.31 26.90 -2.66
C ASP A 7 0.61 27.96 -3.30
N ASP A 8 0.09 29.01 -3.87
CA ASP A 8 0.89 30.07 -4.46
C ASP A 8 1.47 31.02 -3.41
N GLU A 9 0.97 30.97 -2.17
CA GLU A 9 1.46 31.75 -1.04
C GLU A 9 2.56 31.01 -0.27
N MET A 10 3.80 31.47 -0.34
CA MET A 10 4.94 30.90 0.41
C MET A 10 4.70 30.87 1.91
N GLU A 11 4.00 31.86 2.45
CA GLU A 11 3.68 31.92 3.87
C GLU A 11 2.77 30.77 4.30
N ALA A 12 1.76 30.44 3.48
CA ALA A 12 0.86 29.31 3.76
C ALA A 12 1.61 27.98 3.74
N LEU A 13 2.49 27.75 2.74
CA LEU A 13 3.36 26.57 2.68
C LEU A 13 4.32 26.48 3.86
N SER A 14 4.88 27.61 4.31
CA SER A 14 5.79 27.66 5.46
C SER A 14 5.06 27.32 6.76
N ASN A 15 3.87 27.84 6.97
CA ASN A 15 3.03 27.53 8.13
C ASN A 15 2.59 26.06 8.13
N PHE A 16 2.26 25.51 6.95
CA PHE A 16 1.97 24.09 6.80
C PHE A 16 3.20 23.24 7.14
N LEU A 17 4.39 23.60 6.65
CA LEU A 17 5.64 22.91 6.96
C LEU A 17 5.90 22.86 8.46
N LEU A 18 5.77 23.98 9.16
CA LEU A 18 5.98 24.03 10.62
C LEU A 18 5.08 23.05 11.38
N THR A 19 3.89 22.77 10.86
CA THR A 19 2.96 21.81 11.45
C THR A 19 3.41 20.36 11.27
N ILE A 20 4.03 20.04 10.13
CA ILE A 20 4.28 18.64 9.73
C ILE A 20 5.75 18.21 9.81
N VAL A 21 6.70 19.12 9.93
CA VAL A 21 8.16 18.86 9.80
C VAL A 21 8.68 17.81 10.77
N ASN A 22 8.07 17.65 11.92
CA ASN A 22 8.47 16.70 12.96
C ASN A 22 7.78 15.33 12.81
N ASP A 23 6.84 15.16 11.89
CA ASP A 23 6.14 13.90 11.69
C ASP A 23 6.94 12.96 10.78
N LYS A 24 7.72 12.07 11.41
CA LYS A 24 8.57 11.08 10.70
C LYS A 24 7.78 10.04 9.87
N ARG A 25 6.46 9.99 9.99
CA ARG A 25 5.61 9.07 9.22
C ARG A 25 5.40 9.52 7.78
N ILE A 26 5.67 10.82 7.48
CA ILE A 26 5.39 11.44 6.19
C ILE A 26 6.64 12.00 5.52
N GLU A 27 6.70 11.84 4.21
CA GLU A 27 7.54 12.61 3.30
C GLU A 27 6.67 13.66 2.62
N TYR A 28 7.18 14.85 2.38
CA TYR A 28 6.40 15.92 1.78
C TYR A 28 7.12 16.57 0.61
N LYS A 29 6.34 17.09 -0.34
CA LYS A 29 6.81 17.90 -1.45
C LYS A 29 5.86 19.09 -1.65
N PHE A 30 6.43 20.29 -1.80
CA PHE A 30 5.68 21.53 -2.00
C PHE A 30 5.79 22.02 -3.43
N PHE A 31 4.71 22.64 -3.92
CA PHE A 31 4.62 23.29 -5.22
C PHE A 31 4.01 24.66 -5.04
N GLN A 32 4.75 25.70 -5.36
CA GLN A 32 4.32 27.11 -5.23
C GLN A 32 4.10 27.74 -6.60
N GLU A 33 5.13 27.82 -7.43
CA GLU A 33 5.13 28.58 -8.68
C GLU A 33 4.39 27.87 -9.82
N SER A 34 4.42 26.54 -9.83
CA SER A 34 3.85 25.72 -10.89
C SER A 34 2.97 24.60 -10.32
N PRO A 35 1.68 24.87 -10.08
CA PRO A 35 0.75 23.84 -9.58
C PRO A 35 0.66 22.59 -10.47
N LEU A 36 0.88 22.73 -11.78
CA LEU A 36 0.83 21.62 -12.73
C LEU A 36 2.01 20.65 -12.58
N ASP A 37 3.14 21.09 -12.06
CA ASP A 37 4.29 20.22 -11.78
C ASP A 37 3.96 19.15 -10.73
N ALA A 38 2.96 19.43 -9.88
CA ALA A 38 2.43 18.43 -8.94
C ALA A 38 1.82 17.23 -9.67
N VAL A 39 1.16 17.44 -10.81
CA VAL A 39 0.58 16.36 -11.61
C VAL A 39 1.70 15.50 -12.22
N ASP A 40 2.72 16.13 -12.78
CA ASP A 40 3.86 15.41 -13.38
C ASP A 40 4.68 14.68 -12.31
N TYR A 41 4.83 15.26 -11.15
CA TYR A 41 5.46 14.59 -10.01
C TYR A 41 4.70 13.32 -9.60
N CYS A 42 3.37 13.39 -9.53
CA CYS A 42 2.51 12.26 -9.17
C CYS A 42 2.48 11.13 -10.20
N LYS A 43 2.81 11.38 -11.47
CA LYS A 43 2.98 10.32 -12.48
C LYS A 43 4.16 9.39 -12.19
N HIS A 44 5.19 9.91 -11.50
CA HIS A 44 6.43 9.20 -11.23
C HIS A 44 6.60 8.82 -9.75
N ASN A 45 5.72 9.30 -8.87
CA ASN A 45 5.78 9.10 -7.44
C ASN A 45 4.43 8.71 -6.88
N VAL A 46 4.41 7.72 -5.99
CA VAL A 46 3.19 7.36 -5.25
C VAL A 46 2.96 8.42 -4.17
N VAL A 47 1.89 9.19 -4.31
CA VAL A 47 1.46 10.23 -3.38
C VAL A 47 0.10 9.83 -2.81
N SER A 48 -0.01 9.79 -1.48
CA SER A 48 -1.23 9.34 -0.80
C SER A 48 -2.20 10.46 -0.48
N GLY A 49 -1.72 11.70 -0.34
CA GLY A 49 -2.55 12.85 -0.03
C GLY A 49 -2.03 14.14 -0.64
N ALA A 50 -2.97 15.02 -1.02
CA ALA A 50 -2.68 16.36 -1.51
C ALA A 50 -3.44 17.40 -0.69
N PHE A 51 -2.71 18.40 -0.21
CA PHE A 51 -3.22 19.58 0.47
C PHE A 51 -3.16 20.75 -0.51
N LEU A 52 -4.30 21.26 -0.94
CA LEU A 52 -4.39 22.17 -2.07
C LEU A 52 -5.08 23.48 -1.67
N ASP A 53 -4.47 24.63 -1.98
CA ASP A 53 -5.25 25.85 -2.00
C ASP A 53 -6.23 25.81 -3.18
N ILE A 54 -7.43 26.38 -2.98
CA ILE A 54 -8.43 26.42 -4.04
C ILE A 54 -8.17 27.59 -4.99
N HIS A 55 -7.72 28.73 -4.45
CA HIS A 55 -7.65 29.99 -5.18
C HIS A 55 -6.23 30.30 -5.65
N MET A 56 -5.77 29.56 -6.63
CA MET A 56 -4.43 29.75 -7.23
C MET A 56 -4.50 30.30 -8.65
N PRO A 57 -3.51 31.10 -9.07
CA PRO A 57 -3.37 31.46 -10.48
C PRO A 57 -3.08 30.23 -11.33
N VAL A 58 -3.33 30.32 -12.64
CA VAL A 58 -3.09 29.26 -13.64
C VAL A 58 -4.08 28.10 -13.60
N VAL A 59 -4.27 27.46 -12.45
CA VAL A 59 -5.22 26.37 -12.27
C VAL A 59 -5.87 26.46 -10.88
N ASN A 60 -7.19 26.38 -10.86
CA ASN A 60 -7.96 26.29 -9.63
C ASN A 60 -7.69 24.95 -8.93
N GLY A 61 -7.62 24.96 -7.59
CA GLY A 61 -7.32 23.76 -6.80
C GLY A 61 -8.28 22.60 -7.02
N VAL A 62 -9.56 22.87 -7.30
CA VAL A 62 -10.55 21.81 -7.61
C VAL A 62 -10.22 21.12 -8.93
N GLU A 63 -9.86 21.91 -9.94
CA GLU A 63 -9.42 21.34 -11.24
C GLU A 63 -8.09 20.59 -11.10
N LEU A 64 -7.16 21.10 -10.30
CA LEU A 64 -5.92 20.40 -9.97
C LEU A 64 -6.20 19.07 -9.28
N ALA A 65 -7.11 19.04 -8.30
CA ALA A 65 -7.52 17.83 -7.60
C ALA A 65 -8.05 16.77 -8.58
N LYS A 66 -8.91 17.16 -9.54
CA LYS A 66 -9.42 16.24 -10.57
C LYS A 66 -8.30 15.62 -11.41
N ARG A 67 -7.29 16.41 -11.78
CA ARG A 67 -6.11 15.91 -12.53
C ARG A 67 -5.28 14.95 -11.70
N LEU A 68 -5.06 15.26 -10.42
CA LEU A 68 -4.32 14.41 -9.50
C LEU A 68 -5.03 13.07 -9.26
N ILE A 69 -6.35 13.08 -9.07
CA ILE A 69 -7.18 11.88 -8.91
C ILE A 69 -7.16 11.01 -10.17
N LYS A 70 -7.10 11.59 -11.36
CA LYS A 70 -6.94 10.82 -12.63
C LYS A 70 -5.60 10.07 -12.67
N VAL A 71 -4.53 10.64 -12.10
CA VAL A 71 -3.22 9.99 -12.01
C VAL A 71 -3.21 8.93 -10.91
N ASN A 72 -3.81 9.23 -9.76
CA ASN A 72 -3.93 8.30 -8.63
C ASN A 72 -5.33 8.37 -8.01
N PRO A 73 -6.25 7.47 -8.37
CA PRO A 73 -7.62 7.44 -7.86
C PRO A 73 -7.74 7.22 -6.33
N GLU A 74 -6.71 6.66 -5.70
CA GLU A 74 -6.66 6.43 -4.26
C GLU A 74 -6.19 7.67 -3.47
N MET A 75 -5.69 8.71 -4.15
CA MET A 75 -5.20 9.93 -3.51
C MET A 75 -6.32 10.62 -2.74
N LYS A 76 -6.00 11.07 -1.53
CA LYS A 76 -6.91 11.86 -0.71
C LYS A 76 -6.61 13.34 -0.85
N ILE A 77 -7.66 14.14 -0.94
CA ILE A 77 -7.59 15.59 -1.14
C ILE A 77 -8.08 16.29 0.13
N VAL A 78 -7.33 17.27 0.57
CA VAL A 78 -7.71 18.24 1.59
C VAL A 78 -7.53 19.62 0.99
N PHE A 79 -8.57 20.45 1.03
CA PHE A 79 -8.43 21.84 0.63
C PHE A 79 -7.99 22.70 1.80
N ILE A 80 -7.02 23.57 1.56
CA ILE A 80 -6.61 24.64 2.48
C ILE A 80 -6.97 25.96 1.80
N THR A 81 -7.88 26.75 2.37
CA THR A 81 -8.37 27.95 1.70
C THR A 81 -8.73 29.06 2.66
N ALA A 82 -8.62 30.32 2.21
CA ALA A 82 -9.05 31.48 2.96
C ALA A 82 -10.53 31.82 2.77
N PHE A 83 -11.21 31.22 1.78
CA PHE A 83 -12.57 31.56 1.37
C PHE A 83 -13.54 30.41 1.63
N THR A 84 -14.81 30.76 1.82
CA THR A 84 -15.89 29.78 1.89
C THR A 84 -16.35 29.41 0.49
N TYR A 85 -16.60 28.14 0.29
CA TYR A 85 -17.06 27.55 -0.99
C TYR A 85 -18.32 26.72 -0.78
N ASP A 86 -18.96 26.34 -1.87
CA ASP A 86 -20.00 25.31 -1.86
C ASP A 86 -19.32 23.92 -1.69
N GLU A 87 -19.10 23.56 -0.41
CA GLU A 87 -18.46 22.29 -0.06
C GLU A 87 -19.21 21.07 -0.58
N GLU A 88 -20.55 21.15 -0.63
CA GLU A 88 -21.41 20.06 -1.12
C GLU A 88 -21.23 19.84 -2.63
N ALA A 89 -21.11 20.91 -3.41
CA ALA A 89 -20.82 20.81 -4.83
C ALA A 89 -19.45 20.18 -5.08
N ILE A 90 -18.41 20.62 -4.38
CA ILE A 90 -17.05 20.06 -4.50
C ILE A 90 -17.03 18.60 -4.05
N LYS A 91 -17.70 18.24 -2.96
CA LYS A 91 -17.83 16.89 -2.45
C LYS A 91 -18.51 15.95 -3.46
N LYS A 92 -19.55 16.44 -4.14
CA LYS A 92 -20.22 15.70 -5.20
C LYS A 92 -19.29 15.41 -6.40
N GLU A 93 -18.42 16.37 -6.72
CA GLU A 93 -17.44 16.21 -7.82
C GLU A 93 -16.28 15.26 -7.51
N LEU A 94 -15.72 15.33 -6.30
CA LEU A 94 -14.53 14.58 -5.91
C LEU A 94 -14.85 13.28 -5.15
N GLY A 95 -16.07 13.11 -4.70
CA GLY A 95 -16.55 11.90 -4.02
C GLY A 95 -15.69 11.52 -2.82
N ASN A 96 -15.37 10.24 -2.72
CA ASN A 96 -14.59 9.68 -1.61
C ASN A 96 -13.11 10.11 -1.58
N SER A 97 -12.63 10.80 -2.61
CA SER A 97 -11.27 11.34 -2.63
C SER A 97 -11.14 12.58 -1.75
N LEU A 98 -12.22 13.36 -1.57
CA LEU A 98 -12.20 14.53 -0.69
C LEU A 98 -12.35 14.12 0.79
N LEU A 99 -11.37 14.52 1.62
CA LEU A 99 -11.44 14.35 3.08
C LEU A 99 -12.07 15.56 3.78
N GLY A 100 -11.90 16.76 3.23
CA GLY A 100 -12.50 17.96 3.79
C GLY A 100 -11.74 19.24 3.49
N PHE A 101 -12.08 20.28 4.27
CA PHE A 101 -11.58 21.63 4.11
C PHE A 101 -10.91 22.12 5.40
N CYS A 102 -9.81 22.84 5.26
CA CYS A 102 -9.11 23.52 6.32
C CYS A 102 -9.02 25.01 5.97
N TYR A 103 -9.66 25.85 6.77
CA TYR A 103 -9.69 27.30 6.51
C TYR A 103 -8.46 27.99 7.09
N LYS A 104 -7.89 28.92 6.33
CA LYS A 104 -6.77 29.77 6.76
C LYS A 104 -7.30 30.89 7.71
N PRO A 105 -6.61 31.24 8.81
CA PRO A 105 -5.46 30.56 9.37
C PRO A 105 -5.84 29.18 9.92
N PHE A 106 -5.11 28.15 9.53
CA PHE A 106 -5.46 26.80 9.93
C PHE A 106 -4.88 26.39 11.29
N ASP A 107 -5.68 25.60 12.00
CA ASP A 107 -5.27 24.99 13.25
C ASP A 107 -4.34 23.79 12.97
N PRO A 108 -3.15 23.73 13.59
CA PRO A 108 -2.25 22.58 13.49
C PRO A 108 -2.90 21.25 13.85
N GLU A 109 -3.78 21.19 14.84
CA GLU A 109 -4.48 19.97 15.24
C GLU A 109 -5.39 19.46 14.10
N ARG A 110 -6.05 20.36 13.39
CA ARG A 110 -6.91 20.01 12.26
C ARG A 110 -6.09 19.45 11.10
N ILE A 111 -4.94 20.04 10.79
CA ILE A 111 -4.02 19.52 9.77
C ILE A 111 -3.53 18.12 10.17
N ASN A 112 -3.10 17.93 11.42
CA ASN A 112 -2.68 16.62 11.93
C ASN A 112 -3.81 15.59 11.90
N GLY A 113 -5.05 15.99 12.13
CA GLY A 113 -6.24 15.16 11.96
C GLY A 113 -6.39 14.67 10.52
N PHE A 114 -6.28 15.56 9.52
CA PHE A 114 -6.32 15.18 8.11
C PHE A 114 -5.14 14.29 7.71
N ILE A 115 -3.94 14.58 8.20
CA ILE A 115 -2.77 13.70 7.97
C ILE A 115 -3.04 12.29 8.49
N SER A 116 -3.61 12.16 9.68
CA SER A 116 -3.97 10.87 10.26
C SER A 116 -5.03 10.14 9.42
N LEU A 117 -6.00 10.86 8.85
CA LEU A 117 -6.98 10.29 7.92
C LEU A 117 -6.32 9.86 6.60
N VAL A 118 -5.38 10.66 6.04
CA VAL A 118 -4.61 10.27 4.85
C VAL A 118 -3.78 9.02 5.14
N LEU A 119 -3.13 8.95 6.31
CA LEU A 119 -2.36 7.77 6.75
C LEU A 119 -3.25 6.52 6.86
N ALA A 120 -4.44 6.66 7.44
CA ALA A 120 -5.40 5.56 7.58
C ALA A 120 -5.93 5.07 6.22
N ASN A 121 -6.24 6.01 5.30
CA ASN A 121 -6.72 5.69 3.96
C ASN A 121 -5.61 5.28 3.00
N GLY A 122 -4.36 5.70 3.24
CA GLY A 122 -3.20 5.34 2.43
C GLY A 122 -2.66 3.94 2.72
N LYS A 123 -3.16 3.26 3.75
CA LYS A 123 -2.87 1.85 3.97
C LYS A 123 -3.61 1.03 2.91
N ARG A 124 -2.85 0.38 2.04
CA ARG A 124 -3.44 -0.55 1.07
C ARG A 124 -4.13 -1.68 1.82
N LYS A 125 -5.34 -2.00 1.43
CA LYS A 125 -6.04 -3.19 1.90
C LYS A 125 -5.39 -4.39 1.23
N ILE A 126 -4.68 -5.18 1.99
CA ILE A 126 -4.01 -6.39 1.54
C ILE A 126 -4.79 -7.57 2.06
N HIS A 127 -5.19 -8.45 1.17
CA HIS A 127 -5.92 -9.66 1.52
C HIS A 127 -5.30 -10.86 0.81
N PHE A 128 -4.96 -11.89 1.57
CA PHE A 128 -4.61 -13.21 1.07
C PHE A 128 -5.80 -14.13 1.14
N ARG A 129 -6.08 -14.83 0.04
CA ARG A 129 -7.00 -15.95 0.00
C ARG A 129 -6.17 -17.23 0.00
N CYS A 130 -6.33 -18.04 1.03
CA CYS A 130 -5.68 -19.34 1.21
C CYS A 130 -6.70 -20.50 1.23
N LEU A 131 -7.96 -20.20 1.58
CA LEU A 131 -9.05 -21.18 1.53
C LEU A 131 -9.61 -21.19 0.09
N GLY A 132 -9.06 -22.08 -0.72
CA GLY A 132 -9.21 -22.16 -2.17
C GLY A 132 -7.89 -21.90 -2.90
N PRO A 133 -7.93 -21.64 -4.23
CA PRO A 133 -6.74 -21.25 -4.96
C PRO A 133 -6.11 -19.98 -4.36
N PHE A 134 -4.80 -20.03 -4.07
CA PHE A 134 -4.09 -18.90 -3.47
C PHE A 134 -4.15 -17.66 -4.35
N ASP A 135 -4.50 -16.51 -3.76
CA ASP A 135 -4.41 -15.20 -4.42
C ASP A 135 -4.06 -14.09 -3.44
N LEU A 136 -3.33 -13.10 -3.95
CA LEU A 136 -3.08 -11.82 -3.30
C LEU A 136 -4.01 -10.76 -3.92
N PHE A 137 -4.75 -10.06 -3.06
CA PHE A 137 -5.54 -8.89 -3.45
C PHE A 137 -4.95 -7.64 -2.82
N VAL A 138 -4.84 -6.59 -3.62
CA VAL A 138 -4.47 -5.24 -3.15
C VAL A 138 -5.60 -4.30 -3.55
N ASN A 139 -6.22 -3.62 -2.58
CA ASN A 139 -7.41 -2.79 -2.79
C ASN A 139 -8.53 -3.54 -3.55
N ASN A 140 -8.78 -4.80 -3.19
CA ASN A 140 -9.75 -5.71 -3.80
C ASN A 140 -9.44 -6.10 -5.27
N GLN A 141 -8.27 -5.79 -5.80
CA GLN A 141 -7.83 -6.23 -7.12
C GLN A 141 -6.85 -7.38 -6.99
N ALA A 142 -7.12 -8.49 -7.70
CA ALA A 142 -6.23 -9.64 -7.73
C ALA A 142 -4.91 -9.29 -8.44
N ILE A 143 -3.79 -9.64 -7.81
CA ILE A 143 -2.46 -9.39 -8.35
C ILE A 143 -2.03 -10.53 -9.25
N SER A 144 -1.64 -10.20 -10.47
CA SER A 144 -1.11 -11.17 -11.43
C SER A 144 0.37 -11.43 -11.15
N PHE A 145 0.74 -12.72 -11.12
CA PHE A 145 2.13 -13.15 -10.96
C PHE A 145 2.69 -13.65 -12.31
N SER A 146 3.85 -13.15 -12.69
CA SER A 146 4.56 -13.62 -13.88
C SER A 146 5.23 -14.99 -13.68
N SER A 147 5.24 -15.52 -12.46
CA SER A 147 5.85 -16.80 -12.09
C SER A 147 4.98 -17.53 -11.07
N SER A 148 4.56 -18.76 -11.40
CA SER A 148 3.83 -19.64 -10.48
C SER A 148 4.66 -19.95 -9.22
N LYS A 149 5.96 -20.17 -9.35
CA LYS A 149 6.85 -20.43 -8.20
C LYS A 149 7.07 -19.20 -7.31
N ALA A 150 7.00 -17.98 -7.84
CA ALA A 150 7.01 -16.78 -7.02
C ALA A 150 5.69 -16.62 -6.24
N LYS A 151 4.56 -16.98 -6.87
CA LYS A 151 3.24 -17.01 -6.22
C LYS A 151 3.18 -18.07 -5.11
N GLU A 152 3.70 -19.26 -5.39
CA GLU A 152 3.81 -20.37 -4.44
C GLU A 152 4.72 -20.05 -3.25
N LEU A 153 5.85 -19.37 -3.48
CA LEU A 153 6.73 -18.88 -2.41
C LEU A 153 6.03 -17.89 -1.50
N LEU A 154 5.19 -17.00 -2.05
CA LEU A 154 4.39 -16.09 -1.25
C LEU A 154 3.34 -16.84 -0.43
N ALA A 155 2.68 -17.85 -1.01
CA ALA A 155 1.73 -18.69 -0.28
C ALA A 155 2.40 -19.40 0.91
N LEU A 156 3.60 -19.93 0.70
CA LEU A 156 4.38 -20.53 1.78
C LEU A 156 4.73 -19.52 2.88
N LEU A 157 5.14 -18.29 2.52
CA LEU A 157 5.41 -17.21 3.48
C LEU A 157 4.17 -16.83 4.29
N VAL A 158 2.99 -16.85 3.68
CA VAL A 158 1.73 -16.57 4.36
C VAL A 158 1.44 -17.63 5.43
N CYS A 159 1.75 -18.91 5.16
CA CYS A 159 1.60 -19.98 6.15
C CYS A 159 2.53 -19.78 7.36
N TYR A 160 3.71 -19.18 7.17
CA TYR A 160 4.64 -18.87 8.26
C TYR A 160 4.22 -17.68 9.14
N ARG A 161 3.21 -16.92 8.75
CA ARG A 161 2.55 -15.84 9.54
C ARG A 161 3.50 -15.00 10.41
N GLY A 162 4.51 -14.40 9.79
CA GLY A 162 5.51 -13.57 10.48
C GLY A 162 6.67 -14.36 11.10
N ALA A 163 6.67 -15.68 11.03
CA ALA A 163 7.87 -16.45 11.30
C ALA A 163 8.86 -16.38 10.12
N THR A 164 10.15 -16.51 10.41
CA THR A 164 11.18 -16.49 9.37
C THR A 164 11.14 -17.76 8.54
N LEU A 165 10.99 -17.61 7.22
CA LEU A 165 11.19 -18.70 6.25
C LEU A 165 12.65 -18.70 5.79
N THR A 166 13.38 -19.78 6.05
CA THR A 166 14.76 -19.93 5.55
C THR A 166 14.77 -20.38 4.10
N MET A 167 15.89 -20.12 3.40
CA MET A 167 16.09 -20.65 2.04
C MET A 167 16.00 -22.18 2.01
N THR A 168 16.50 -22.85 3.04
CA THR A 168 16.47 -24.32 3.12
C THR A 168 15.04 -24.82 3.23
N ASP A 169 14.22 -24.25 4.13
CA ASP A 169 12.82 -24.64 4.26
C ASP A 169 12.04 -24.40 2.97
N ALA A 170 12.25 -23.22 2.34
CA ALA A 170 11.60 -22.90 1.08
C ALA A 170 11.99 -23.90 -0.04
N ILE A 171 13.25 -24.29 -0.13
CA ILE A 171 13.73 -25.26 -1.12
C ILE A 171 13.12 -26.64 -0.88
N CYS A 172 13.06 -27.10 0.37
CA CYS A 172 12.46 -28.40 0.71
C CYS A 172 10.99 -28.49 0.28
N HIS A 173 10.22 -27.42 0.43
CA HIS A 173 8.81 -27.41 0.02
C HIS A 173 8.61 -27.20 -1.49
N LEU A 174 9.35 -26.28 -2.11
CA LEU A 174 9.07 -25.87 -3.48
C LEU A 174 9.80 -26.71 -4.53
N TRP A 175 10.93 -27.34 -4.19
CA TRP A 175 11.77 -28.11 -5.13
C TRP A 175 12.38 -29.35 -4.45
N PRO A 176 11.57 -30.25 -3.83
CA PRO A 176 12.08 -31.41 -3.10
C PRO A 176 12.91 -32.36 -3.98
N ASP A 177 12.58 -32.46 -5.28
CA ASP A 177 13.23 -33.39 -6.23
C ASP A 177 14.42 -32.79 -7.00
N LYS A 178 14.84 -31.54 -6.67
CA LYS A 178 15.95 -30.89 -7.37
C LYS A 178 17.25 -31.01 -6.59
N ASP A 179 18.38 -31.10 -7.33
CA ASP A 179 19.66 -30.96 -6.65
C ASP A 179 19.81 -29.59 -5.98
N VAL A 180 20.62 -29.54 -4.93
CA VAL A 180 20.73 -28.38 -4.03
C VAL A 180 21.17 -27.11 -4.77
N GLU A 181 22.11 -27.22 -5.71
CA GLU A 181 22.61 -26.02 -6.39
C GLU A 181 21.59 -25.46 -7.41
N LEU A 182 20.88 -26.34 -8.10
CA LEU A 182 19.78 -25.94 -8.98
C LEU A 182 18.63 -25.32 -8.16
N ALA A 183 18.24 -25.94 -7.05
CA ALA A 183 17.19 -25.44 -6.16
C ALA A 183 17.51 -24.06 -5.59
N LYS A 184 18.76 -23.81 -5.18
CA LYS A 184 19.22 -22.48 -4.75
C LYS A 184 19.12 -21.44 -5.86
N LYS A 185 19.40 -21.80 -7.11
CA LYS A 185 19.26 -20.89 -8.26
C LYS A 185 17.79 -20.56 -8.51
N LEU A 186 16.90 -21.56 -8.50
CA LEU A 186 15.46 -21.41 -8.67
C LEU A 186 14.84 -20.57 -7.57
N TYR A 187 15.27 -20.76 -6.31
CA TYR A 187 14.85 -19.94 -5.19
C TYR A 187 15.21 -18.46 -5.39
N ARG A 188 16.45 -18.16 -5.82
CA ARG A 188 16.87 -16.76 -6.05
C ARG A 188 16.05 -16.10 -7.17
N ASP A 189 15.73 -16.84 -8.24
CA ASP A 189 14.85 -16.34 -9.31
C ASP A 189 13.43 -16.09 -8.79
N ALA A 190 12.86 -17.01 -8.00
CA ALA A 190 11.55 -16.84 -7.40
C ALA A 190 11.50 -15.61 -6.46
N ILE A 191 12.52 -15.42 -5.62
CA ILE A 191 12.67 -14.22 -4.75
C ILE A 191 12.72 -12.94 -5.59
N TRP A 192 13.52 -12.91 -6.65
CA TRP A 192 13.63 -11.72 -7.50
C TRP A 192 12.28 -11.37 -8.15
N ARG A 193 11.57 -12.37 -8.69
CA ARG A 193 10.24 -12.19 -9.29
C ARG A 193 9.19 -11.77 -8.27
N LEU A 194 9.19 -12.39 -7.10
CA LEU A 194 8.29 -12.03 -6.00
C LEU A 194 8.51 -10.57 -5.57
N ARG A 195 9.75 -10.19 -5.29
CA ARG A 195 10.11 -8.81 -4.93
C ARG A 195 9.64 -7.80 -5.97
N LYS A 196 9.85 -8.12 -7.27
CA LYS A 196 9.39 -7.27 -8.36
C LYS A 196 7.86 -7.15 -8.37
N THR A 197 7.13 -8.26 -8.30
CA THR A 197 5.66 -8.28 -8.30
C THR A 197 5.11 -7.45 -7.13
N LEU A 198 5.61 -7.65 -5.90
CA LEU A 198 5.15 -6.90 -4.72
C LEU A 198 5.47 -5.40 -4.85
N LYS A 199 6.64 -5.05 -5.38
CA LYS A 199 7.03 -3.65 -5.63
C LYS A 199 6.11 -3.00 -6.67
N ASP A 200 5.88 -3.66 -7.79
CA ASP A 200 5.04 -3.15 -8.89
C ASP A 200 3.58 -3.00 -8.44
N SER A 201 3.11 -3.85 -7.53
CA SER A 201 1.79 -3.76 -6.87
C SER A 201 1.77 -2.75 -5.72
N GLY A 202 2.90 -2.12 -5.40
CA GLY A 202 3.06 -1.11 -4.34
C GLY A 202 2.90 -1.63 -2.93
N VAL A 203 3.11 -2.93 -2.72
CA VAL A 203 3.09 -3.60 -1.41
C VAL A 203 4.44 -4.25 -1.08
N GLY A 204 5.52 -3.73 -1.65
CA GLY A 204 6.88 -4.28 -1.49
C GLY A 204 7.38 -4.30 -0.04
N ASN A 205 6.77 -3.54 0.84
CA ASN A 205 7.12 -3.43 2.25
C ASN A 205 6.50 -4.52 3.14
N ILE A 206 5.66 -5.40 2.59
CA ILE A 206 5.05 -6.50 3.40
C ILE A 206 5.98 -7.68 3.57
N VAL A 207 7.07 -7.75 2.82
CA VAL A 207 8.04 -8.85 2.90
C VAL A 207 9.45 -8.29 2.95
N ASP A 208 10.20 -8.67 3.99
CA ASP A 208 11.63 -8.45 4.09
C ASP A 208 12.37 -9.61 3.43
N PHE A 209 13.33 -9.25 2.58
CA PHE A 209 14.16 -10.18 1.84
C PHE A 209 15.63 -10.01 2.28
N GLU A 210 16.05 -10.80 3.22
CA GLU A 210 17.44 -10.86 3.68
C GLU A 210 18.21 -12.01 3.02
N LYS A 211 19.53 -12.05 3.22
CA LYS A 211 20.35 -13.12 2.67
C LYS A 211 20.00 -14.46 3.31
N GLY A 212 19.29 -15.30 2.55
CA GLY A 212 18.90 -16.65 2.98
C GLY A 212 17.71 -16.69 3.94
N ARG A 213 17.04 -15.57 4.18
CA ARG A 213 15.85 -15.46 5.03
C ARG A 213 14.81 -14.56 4.40
N THR A 214 13.56 -14.89 4.64
CA THR A 214 12.43 -14.09 4.16
C THR A 214 11.39 -14.01 5.27
N LEU A 215 10.85 -12.82 5.50
CA LEU A 215 9.89 -12.56 6.55
C LEU A 215 8.71 -11.79 6.00
N LEU A 216 7.50 -12.28 6.23
CA LEU A 216 6.25 -11.57 5.94
C LEU A 216 5.83 -10.78 7.19
N HIS A 217 5.50 -9.50 7.01
CA HIS A 217 4.94 -8.64 8.05
C HIS A 217 3.42 -8.75 8.05
N PRO A 218 2.80 -9.43 9.05
CA PRO A 218 1.35 -9.71 9.04
C PRO A 218 0.49 -8.49 9.38
N GLU A 219 1.09 -7.38 9.85
CA GLU A 219 0.36 -6.22 10.31
C GLU A 219 -0.43 -5.55 9.16
N ASN A 220 -1.71 -5.31 9.39
CA ASN A 220 -2.64 -4.72 8.41
C ASN A 220 -2.89 -5.57 7.15
N ILE A 221 -2.68 -6.88 7.26
CA ILE A 221 -3.03 -7.88 6.25
C ILE A 221 -4.22 -8.69 6.74
N GLN A 222 -5.20 -8.90 5.87
CA GLN A 222 -6.29 -9.84 6.07
C GLN A 222 -5.92 -11.16 5.41
N CYS A 223 -6.25 -12.28 6.06
CA CYS A 223 -6.01 -13.61 5.50
C CYS A 223 -7.05 -14.60 6.07
N ASP A 224 -7.83 -15.19 5.19
CA ASP A 224 -8.89 -16.14 5.55
C ASP A 224 -8.37 -17.35 6.35
N TYR A 225 -7.16 -17.81 6.06
CA TYR A 225 -6.49 -18.86 6.81
C TYR A 225 -6.14 -18.44 8.23
N TRP A 226 -5.60 -17.23 8.42
CA TRP A 226 -5.25 -16.71 9.74
C TRP A 226 -6.49 -16.45 10.59
N ASP A 227 -7.56 -15.94 9.97
CA ASP A 227 -8.84 -15.70 10.64
C ASP A 227 -9.41 -17.05 11.13
N ALA A 228 -9.39 -18.10 10.29
CA ALA A 228 -9.82 -19.43 10.68
C ALA A 228 -8.99 -20.03 11.83
N LEU A 229 -7.66 -19.84 11.84
CA LEU A 229 -6.80 -20.28 12.94
C LEU A 229 -7.12 -19.55 14.25
N ASP A 230 -7.30 -18.23 14.19
CA ASP A 230 -7.58 -17.39 15.37
C ASP A 230 -8.97 -17.72 15.97
N GLU A 231 -9.95 -18.03 15.12
CA GLU A 231 -11.29 -18.46 15.51
C GLU A 231 -11.38 -19.94 15.87
N GLN A 232 -10.29 -20.71 15.72
CA GLN A 232 -10.26 -22.18 15.86
C GLN A 232 -11.32 -22.88 15.00
N ALA A 233 -11.60 -22.29 13.83
CA ALA A 233 -12.57 -22.85 12.88
C ALA A 233 -11.95 -24.06 12.14
N PRO A 234 -12.74 -25.11 11.82
CA PRO A 234 -12.24 -26.25 11.06
C PRO A 234 -11.84 -25.82 9.65
N ILE A 235 -10.66 -26.24 9.22
CA ILE A 235 -10.15 -25.99 7.88
C ILE A 235 -10.13 -27.32 7.12
N PRO A 236 -11.03 -27.50 6.12
CA PRO A 236 -11.00 -28.69 5.28
C PRO A 236 -9.72 -28.73 4.45
N GLU A 237 -9.00 -29.87 4.49
CA GLU A 237 -7.73 -30.04 3.78
C GLU A 237 -7.85 -29.76 2.27
N GLU A 238 -8.96 -30.19 1.66
CA GLU A 238 -9.24 -29.97 0.24
C GLU A 238 -9.42 -28.51 -0.14
N ASN A 239 -9.67 -27.63 0.84
CA ASN A 239 -9.83 -26.20 0.61
C ASN A 239 -8.56 -25.39 0.92
N PHE A 240 -7.61 -25.96 1.66
CA PHE A 240 -6.41 -25.24 2.04
C PHE A 240 -5.34 -25.35 0.96
N LEU A 241 -5.12 -24.23 0.24
CA LEU A 241 -4.08 -24.11 -0.78
C LEU A 241 -4.01 -25.33 -1.74
N PRO A 242 -5.14 -25.74 -2.37
CA PRO A 242 -5.27 -27.02 -3.06
C PRO A 242 -4.34 -27.19 -4.27
N SER A 243 -3.66 -26.13 -4.68
CA SER A 243 -2.71 -26.15 -5.80
C SER A 243 -1.30 -26.52 -5.38
N TYR A 244 -1.03 -26.75 -4.09
CA TYR A 244 0.33 -26.96 -3.57
C TYR A 244 0.41 -28.24 -2.74
N ASP A 245 1.25 -29.18 -3.16
CA ASP A 245 1.37 -30.51 -2.55
C ASP A 245 1.83 -30.46 -1.08
N TRP A 246 2.61 -29.46 -0.70
CA TRP A 246 3.12 -29.24 0.65
C TRP A 246 2.08 -28.69 1.64
N SER A 247 0.94 -28.21 1.18
CA SER A 247 -0.04 -27.51 2.00
C SER A 247 -0.61 -28.36 3.14
N THR A 248 -0.95 -29.62 2.86
CA THR A 248 -1.51 -30.56 3.84
C THR A 248 -0.53 -30.81 5.00
N GLU A 249 0.77 -30.94 4.69
CA GLU A 249 1.79 -31.14 5.72
C GLU A 249 1.88 -29.95 6.68
N LEU A 250 1.85 -28.72 6.16
CA LEU A 250 1.89 -27.51 6.99
C LEU A 250 0.61 -27.33 7.82
N LEU A 251 -0.55 -27.68 7.27
CA LEU A 251 -1.81 -27.63 8.00
C LEU A 251 -1.79 -28.58 9.20
N MET A 252 -1.26 -29.81 9.04
CA MET A 252 -1.12 -30.79 10.12
C MET A 252 -0.12 -30.38 11.20
N GLN A 253 0.90 -29.56 10.85
CA GLN A 253 1.88 -29.03 11.80
C GLN A 253 1.33 -27.87 12.65
N GLY A 254 0.11 -27.40 12.39
CA GLY A 254 -0.52 -26.29 13.11
C GLY A 254 0.14 -24.92 12.88
N ARG A 255 0.73 -24.76 11.70
CA ARG A 255 1.34 -23.51 11.26
C ARG A 255 0.48 -22.82 10.23
#